data_993a6543c4d67df32fb9a981c9dfaef1
#
_entry.id   993a6543c4d67df32fb9a981c9dfaef1
#
_cell.length_a   1.000
_cell.length_b   1.000
_cell.length_c   1.000
_cell.angle_alpha   90.00
_cell.angle_beta   90.00
_cell.angle_gamma   90.00
#
_symmetry.space_group_name_H-M   'P 1'
#
loop_
_entity.id
_entity.type
_entity.pdbx_description
1 polymer ?
#
loop_
_entity_poly.entity_id
_entity_poly.type
_entity_poly.pdbx_seq_one_letter_code
_entity_poly.pdbx_strand_id
1 'polypeptide(L)'
;MKYSELTLRYFEAAPDAGVLLGPDVYRGAAGSRAQGTWVQFDLQVSGGIIQAARFLAFGCPHTIAVSAWVAEHAGGPVCCGATLPEGVQDLSERFAVPAEKRGRLLIIEDAWVATVTAALQR
;
A
#
# COMPACT_ATOMS: atom_id res chain seq x y z
N MET A 1 1.54 -17.86 15.04
CA MET A 1 2.25 -16.58 15.08
C MET A 1 1.38 -15.53 15.76
N LYS A 2 1.99 -14.71 16.57
CA LYS A 2 1.28 -13.66 17.28
C LYS A 2 1.49 -12.32 16.59
N TYR A 3 0.41 -11.66 16.21
CA TYR A 3 0.47 -10.34 15.54
C TYR A 3 0.34 -9.22 16.57
N SER A 4 0.97 -8.07 16.28
CA SER A 4 0.86 -6.90 17.16
C SER A 4 -0.57 -6.35 17.16
N GLU A 5 -0.92 -5.58 18.19
CA GLU A 5 -2.22 -4.92 18.25
C GLU A 5 -2.46 -4.02 17.04
N LEU A 6 -1.43 -3.29 16.62
CA LEU A 6 -1.54 -2.40 15.46
C LEU A 6 -1.84 -3.19 14.19
N THR A 7 -1.13 -4.32 14.00
CA THR A 7 -1.37 -5.21 12.86
C THR A 7 -2.81 -5.70 12.85
N LEU A 8 -3.29 -6.21 13.98
CA LEU A 8 -4.65 -6.73 14.08
C LEU A 8 -5.70 -5.64 13.84
N ARG A 9 -5.48 -4.44 14.36
CA ARG A 9 -6.40 -3.34 14.18
C ARG A 9 -6.57 -2.98 12.70
N TYR A 10 -5.47 -2.82 11.96
CA TYR A 10 -5.53 -2.48 10.55
C TYR A 10 -5.99 -3.65 9.69
N PHE A 11 -5.67 -4.87 10.08
CA PHE A 11 -6.15 -6.06 9.38
C PHE A 11 -7.68 -6.19 9.49
N GLU A 12 -8.23 -6.04 10.69
CA GLU A 12 -9.66 -6.19 10.92
C GLU A 12 -10.48 -5.03 10.35
N ALA A 13 -10.03 -3.80 10.54
CA ALA A 13 -10.71 -2.63 10.04
C ALA A 13 -10.53 -2.45 8.53
N ALA A 14 -9.35 -2.81 8.03
CA ALA A 14 -8.95 -2.65 6.63
C ALA A 14 -9.43 -1.33 6.02
N PRO A 15 -9.09 -0.18 6.66
CA PRO A 15 -9.56 1.11 6.15
C PRO A 15 -9.07 1.30 4.71
N ASP A 16 -9.95 1.86 3.88
CA ASP A 16 -9.67 2.14 2.47
C ASP A 16 -9.48 0.90 1.58
N ALA A 17 -9.94 -0.29 2.03
CA ALA A 17 -9.98 -1.46 1.16
C ALA A 17 -10.99 -1.24 0.04
N GLY A 18 -10.62 -1.62 -1.18
CA GLY A 18 -11.50 -1.52 -2.35
C GLY A 18 -10.79 -0.94 -3.56
N VAL A 19 -11.60 -0.45 -4.50
CA VAL A 19 -11.12 0.16 -5.74
C VAL A 19 -11.72 1.53 -5.92
N LEU A 20 -11.06 2.37 -6.73
CA LEU A 20 -11.60 3.65 -7.17
C LEU A 20 -12.00 3.55 -8.63
N LEU A 21 -13.00 4.34 -9.01
CA LEU A 21 -13.45 4.42 -10.40
C LEU A 21 -13.43 5.88 -10.84
N GLY A 22 -13.13 6.11 -12.10
CA GLY A 22 -13.19 7.45 -12.67
C GLY A 22 -11.97 7.79 -13.52
N PRO A 23 -11.99 8.97 -14.16
CA PRO A 23 -10.96 9.34 -15.15
C PRO A 23 -9.61 9.69 -14.54
N ASP A 24 -9.56 10.10 -13.29
CA ASP A 24 -8.33 10.54 -12.64
C ASP A 24 -7.77 9.47 -11.70
N VAL A 25 -8.11 8.20 -11.94
CA VAL A 25 -7.66 7.08 -11.13
C VAL A 25 -6.49 6.38 -11.81
N TYR A 26 -5.44 6.15 -11.03
CA TYR A 26 -4.23 5.46 -11.47
C TYR A 26 -4.03 4.23 -10.62
N ARG A 27 -3.63 3.14 -11.26
CA ARG A 27 -3.54 1.83 -10.62
C ARG A 27 -2.20 1.21 -10.87
N GLY A 28 -1.65 0.57 -9.85
CA GLY A 28 -0.45 -0.22 -9.95
C GLY A 28 -0.52 -1.41 -9.01
N ALA A 29 0.21 -2.46 -9.34
CA ALA A 29 0.20 -3.68 -8.54
C ALA A 29 1.56 -4.36 -8.60
N ALA A 30 1.80 -5.23 -7.63
CA ALA A 30 3.02 -6.04 -7.56
C ALA A 30 2.72 -7.36 -6.85
N GLY A 31 3.60 -8.33 -7.06
CA GLY A 31 3.44 -9.65 -6.49
C GLY A 31 2.52 -10.52 -7.31
N SER A 32 2.16 -11.68 -6.76
CA SER A 32 1.21 -12.59 -7.39
C SER A 32 0.59 -13.49 -6.33
N ARG A 33 -0.56 -14.06 -6.65
CA ARG A 33 -1.20 -15.04 -5.76
C ARG A 33 -0.35 -16.31 -5.65
N ALA A 34 0.34 -16.69 -6.73
CA ALA A 34 1.25 -17.85 -6.71
C ALA A 34 2.39 -17.66 -5.72
N GLN A 35 2.87 -16.44 -5.55
CA GLN A 35 3.90 -16.11 -4.56
C GLN A 35 3.34 -15.96 -3.15
N GLY A 36 2.02 -15.96 -2.99
CA GLY A 36 1.38 -15.79 -1.70
C GLY A 36 1.24 -14.34 -1.24
N THR A 37 1.63 -13.37 -2.05
CA THR A 37 1.53 -11.94 -1.74
C THR A 37 1.29 -11.16 -3.01
N TRP A 38 0.22 -10.37 -3.01
CA TRP A 38 -0.14 -9.48 -4.12
C TRP A 38 -0.79 -8.23 -3.55
N VAL A 39 -0.42 -7.07 -4.07
CA VAL A 39 -0.96 -5.79 -3.59
C VAL A 39 -1.25 -4.91 -4.79
N GLN A 40 -2.36 -4.20 -4.74
CA GLN A 40 -2.75 -3.19 -5.72
C GLN A 40 -3.14 -1.91 -4.99
N PHE A 41 -2.68 -0.78 -5.51
CA PHE A 41 -3.16 0.52 -5.04
C PHE A 41 -3.89 1.24 -6.16
N ASP A 42 -4.94 1.97 -5.78
CA ASP A 42 -5.64 2.91 -6.65
C ASP A 42 -5.49 4.31 -6.03
N LEU A 43 -5.07 5.26 -6.84
CA LEU A 43 -4.97 6.66 -6.42
C LEU A 43 -5.83 7.52 -7.33
N GLN A 44 -6.60 8.42 -6.75
CA GLN A 44 -7.26 9.49 -7.48
C GLN A 44 -6.39 10.73 -7.33
N VAL A 45 -5.94 11.30 -8.44
CA VAL A 45 -5.01 12.43 -8.44
C VAL A 45 -5.62 13.58 -9.22
N SER A 46 -5.63 14.77 -8.63
CA SER A 46 -6.10 15.98 -9.27
C SER A 46 -5.14 17.12 -8.93
N GLY A 47 -4.67 17.81 -9.98
CA GLY A 47 -3.72 18.91 -9.80
C GLY A 47 -2.40 18.47 -9.16
N GLY A 48 -1.98 17.23 -9.39
CA GLY A 48 -0.75 16.69 -8.81
C GLY A 48 -0.87 16.29 -7.33
N ILE A 49 -2.09 16.31 -6.79
CA ILE A 49 -2.33 15.97 -5.39
C ILE A 49 -3.23 14.75 -5.30
N ILE A 50 -2.85 13.81 -4.43
CA ILE A 50 -3.62 12.60 -4.18
C ILE A 50 -4.86 12.98 -3.37
N GLN A 51 -6.05 12.75 -3.96
CA GLN A 51 -7.33 13.08 -3.35
C GLN A 51 -7.93 11.90 -2.59
N ALA A 52 -7.67 10.69 -3.05
CA ALA A 52 -8.17 9.48 -2.42
C ALA A 52 -7.26 8.32 -2.76
N ALA A 53 -7.22 7.33 -1.89
CA ALA A 53 -6.45 6.10 -2.10
C ALA A 53 -7.27 4.91 -1.63
N ARG A 54 -7.12 3.80 -2.34
CA ARG A 54 -7.70 2.51 -1.97
C ARG A 54 -6.68 1.43 -2.24
N PHE A 55 -6.89 0.28 -1.63
CA PHE A 55 -6.02 -0.86 -1.85
C PHE A 55 -6.79 -2.16 -1.93
N LEU A 56 -6.20 -3.13 -2.60
CA LEU A 56 -6.57 -4.55 -2.50
C LEU A 56 -5.30 -5.30 -2.18
N ALA A 57 -5.41 -6.31 -1.35
CA ALA A 57 -4.24 -7.11 -0.98
C ALA A 57 -4.63 -8.57 -0.77
N PHE A 58 -3.73 -9.45 -1.18
CA PHE A 58 -3.81 -10.88 -0.95
C PHE A 58 -2.53 -11.30 -0.22
N GLY A 59 -2.68 -11.92 0.94
CA GLY A 59 -1.53 -12.34 1.72
C GLY A 59 -1.86 -12.47 3.20
N CYS A 60 -0.83 -12.44 4.03
CA CYS A 60 -1.00 -12.56 5.47
C CYS A 60 -1.51 -11.25 6.10
N PRO A 61 -1.90 -11.28 7.38
CA PRO A 61 -2.35 -10.06 8.07
C PRO A 61 -1.36 -8.90 8.02
N HIS A 62 -0.05 -9.16 8.00
CA HIS A 62 0.93 -8.08 7.86
C HIS A 62 0.80 -7.37 6.51
N THR A 63 0.61 -8.13 5.43
CA THR A 63 0.45 -7.57 4.09
C THR A 63 -0.78 -6.67 4.02
N ILE A 64 -1.89 -7.14 4.53
CA ILE A 64 -3.15 -6.42 4.49
C ILE A 64 -3.09 -5.18 5.39
N ALA A 65 -2.58 -5.34 6.62
CA ALA A 65 -2.51 -4.24 7.59
C ALA A 65 -1.60 -3.11 7.11
N VAL A 66 -0.41 -3.43 6.61
CA VAL A 66 0.53 -2.41 6.14
C VAL A 66 0.00 -1.71 4.90
N SER A 67 -0.62 -2.46 3.97
CA SER A 67 -1.23 -1.86 2.77
C SER A 67 -2.34 -0.89 3.15
N ALA A 68 -3.18 -1.25 4.12
CA ALA A 68 -4.25 -0.38 4.62
C ALA A 68 -3.67 0.91 5.22
N TRP A 69 -2.61 0.79 6.01
CA TRP A 69 -1.95 1.95 6.61
C TRP A 69 -1.39 2.88 5.53
N VAL A 70 -0.74 2.32 4.52
CA VAL A 70 -0.18 3.10 3.41
C VAL A 70 -1.28 3.87 2.69
N ALA A 71 -2.39 3.22 2.36
CA ALA A 71 -3.51 3.88 1.70
C ALA A 71 -4.10 5.00 2.56
N GLU A 72 -4.22 4.77 3.87
CA GLU A 72 -4.75 5.76 4.80
C GLU A 72 -3.88 7.02 4.88
N HIS A 73 -2.56 6.86 4.75
CA HIS A 73 -1.60 7.96 4.90
C HIS A 73 -1.09 8.49 3.55
N ALA A 74 -1.77 8.18 2.46
CA ALA A 74 -1.29 8.46 1.12
C ALA A 74 -1.58 9.87 0.60
N GLY A 75 -2.22 10.74 1.36
CA GLY A 75 -2.55 12.09 0.91
C GLY A 75 -1.33 12.96 0.68
N GLY A 76 -1.45 13.92 -0.25
CA GLY A 76 -0.41 14.91 -0.51
C GLY A 76 0.07 14.91 -1.95
N PRO A 77 1.12 15.70 -2.24
CA PRO A 77 1.63 15.81 -3.61
C PRO A 77 2.19 14.47 -4.12
N VAL A 78 1.85 14.15 -5.36
CA VAL A 78 2.35 12.92 -6.01
C VAL A 78 3.75 13.13 -6.61
N CYS A 79 4.17 14.36 -6.77
CA CYS A 79 5.41 14.73 -7.50
C CYS A 79 6.71 14.44 -6.75
N CYS A 80 6.67 14.16 -5.48
CA CYS A 80 7.87 14.08 -4.64
C CYS A 80 8.53 12.72 -4.60
N GLY A 81 8.41 11.97 -5.68
CA GLY A 81 9.04 10.68 -5.80
C GLY A 81 8.11 9.54 -5.42
N ALA A 82 8.46 8.37 -5.94
CA ALA A 82 7.66 7.18 -5.77
C ALA A 82 8.03 6.46 -4.47
N THR A 83 8.02 7.17 -3.36
CA THR A 83 8.33 6.59 -2.06
C THR A 83 7.06 6.40 -1.23
N LEU A 84 7.06 5.37 -0.43
CA LEU A 84 6.00 5.14 0.54
C LEU A 84 5.91 6.33 1.51
N PRO A 85 4.72 6.58 2.11
CA PRO A 85 4.58 7.57 3.18
C PRO A 85 5.57 7.36 4.32
N GLU A 86 5.96 6.11 4.55
CA GLU A 86 6.99 5.74 5.52
C GLU A 86 7.80 4.59 4.93
N GLY A 87 9.11 4.56 5.15
CA GLY A 87 9.99 3.55 4.57
C GLY A 87 9.71 2.14 5.06
N VAL A 88 10.17 1.14 4.28
CA VAL A 88 9.96 -0.28 4.60
C VAL A 88 10.53 -0.62 5.99
N GLN A 89 11.70 -0.09 6.34
CA GLN A 89 12.30 -0.36 7.64
C GLN A 89 11.41 0.14 8.77
N ASP A 90 10.91 1.37 8.66
CA ASP A 90 10.07 1.98 9.68
C ASP A 90 8.72 1.25 9.79
N LEU A 91 8.14 0.85 8.67
CA LEU A 91 6.90 0.08 8.67
C LEU A 91 7.10 -1.30 9.29
N SER A 92 8.24 -1.94 9.02
CA SER A 92 8.59 -3.22 9.61
C SER A 92 8.63 -3.12 11.15
N GLU A 93 9.22 -2.05 11.67
CA GLU A 93 9.29 -1.83 13.11
C GLU A 93 7.92 -1.47 13.70
N ARG A 94 7.19 -0.58 13.04
CA ARG A 94 5.88 -0.11 13.49
C ARG A 94 4.88 -1.27 13.64
N PHE A 95 4.87 -2.19 12.68
CA PHE A 95 3.93 -3.31 12.67
C PHE A 95 4.52 -4.59 13.27
N ALA A 96 5.74 -4.53 13.79
CA ALA A 96 6.43 -5.68 14.38
C ALA A 96 6.50 -6.86 13.38
N VAL A 97 6.89 -6.57 12.15
CA VAL A 97 6.99 -7.57 11.09
C VAL A 97 8.30 -8.34 11.26
N PRO A 98 8.23 -9.69 11.37
CA PRO A 98 9.45 -10.48 11.47
C PRO A 98 10.35 -10.33 10.26
N ALA A 99 11.66 -10.48 10.47
CA ALA A 99 12.65 -10.31 9.41
C ALA A 99 12.37 -11.19 8.19
N GLU A 100 11.92 -12.42 8.40
CA GLU A 100 11.61 -13.36 7.32
C GLU A 100 10.40 -12.96 6.48
N LYS A 101 9.63 -11.97 6.94
CA LYS A 101 8.45 -11.47 6.21
C LYS A 101 8.67 -10.11 5.58
N ARG A 102 9.86 -9.52 5.70
CA ARG A 102 10.13 -8.19 5.13
C ARG A 102 9.98 -8.14 3.62
N GLY A 103 10.19 -9.25 2.95
CA GLY A 103 9.99 -9.32 1.49
C GLY A 103 8.58 -8.92 1.08
N ARG A 104 7.58 -9.16 1.93
CA ARG A 104 6.20 -8.76 1.67
C ARG A 104 6.02 -7.24 1.65
N LEU A 105 6.79 -6.53 2.49
CA LEU A 105 6.76 -5.07 2.51
C LEU A 105 7.42 -4.50 1.26
N LEU A 106 8.42 -5.17 0.72
CA LEU A 106 9.03 -4.77 -0.56
C LEU A 106 8.02 -4.89 -1.71
N ILE A 107 7.16 -5.89 -1.68
CA ILE A 107 6.09 -6.02 -2.67
C ILE A 107 5.08 -4.87 -2.53
N ILE A 108 4.75 -4.48 -1.31
CA ILE A 108 3.88 -3.31 -1.07
C ILE A 108 4.53 -2.05 -1.64
N GLU A 109 5.82 -1.86 -1.40
CA GLU A 109 6.57 -0.72 -1.94
C GLU A 109 6.56 -0.74 -3.46
N ASP A 110 6.80 -1.89 -4.08
CA ASP A 110 6.79 -2.03 -5.54
C ASP A 110 5.42 -1.67 -6.13
N ALA A 111 4.34 -2.11 -5.48
CA ALA A 111 2.99 -1.77 -5.90
C ALA A 111 2.74 -0.26 -5.81
N TRP A 112 3.19 0.35 -4.73
CA TRP A 112 3.08 1.80 -4.52
C TRP A 112 3.85 2.57 -5.60
N VAL A 113 5.11 2.19 -5.84
CA VAL A 113 5.95 2.81 -6.86
C VAL A 113 5.28 2.69 -8.24
N ALA A 114 4.73 1.52 -8.57
CA ALA A 114 4.04 1.31 -9.84
C ALA A 114 2.84 2.25 -9.99
N THR A 115 2.08 2.45 -8.92
CA THR A 115 0.90 3.31 -8.93
C THR A 115 1.27 4.78 -9.10
N VAL A 116 2.25 5.25 -8.34
CA VAL A 116 2.72 6.64 -8.43
C VAL A 116 3.35 6.91 -9.79
N THR A 117 4.11 5.95 -10.33
CA THR A 117 4.70 6.08 -11.65
C THR A 117 3.62 6.23 -12.72
N ALA A 118 2.55 5.43 -12.63
CA ALA A 118 1.41 5.56 -13.56
C ALA A 118 0.79 6.96 -13.48
N ALA A 119 0.64 7.51 -12.28
CA ALA A 119 0.07 8.84 -12.08
C ALA A 119 0.98 9.95 -12.66
N LEU A 120 2.30 9.77 -12.55
CA LEU A 120 3.26 10.76 -13.05
C LEU A 120 3.44 10.72 -14.57
N GLN A 121 3.12 9.59 -15.21
CA GLN A 121 3.28 9.39 -16.66
C GLN A 121 2.01 9.71 -17.47
N ARG A 122 0.99 10.19 -16.84
CA ARG A 122 -0.28 10.48 -17.50
C ARG A 122 -0.14 11.53 -18.63
#